data_93f6d1b831d48576b9364ccd17507507
#
_entry.id   93f6d1b831d48576b9364ccd17507507
#
_cell.length_a   1.000
_cell.length_b   1.000
_cell.length_c   1.000
_cell.angle_alpha   90.00
_cell.angle_beta   90.00
_cell.angle_gamma   90.00
#
_symmetry.space_group_name_H-M   'P 1'
#
loop_
_entity.id
_entity.type
_entity.pdbx_description
1 polymer ?
#
loop_
_entity_poly.entity_id
_entity_poly.type
_entity_poly.pdbx_seq_one_letter_code
_entity_poly.pdbx_strand_id
1 'polypeptide(L)'
;MQQAAGVSAADAATLLVPAVGMLPSNHPVSLRTVEVVRAQLEKDGLLYRYLTDDGIEGGEGAFLICSFWLLDCLTHAGRLEEADELLDKLLLLGNDVGLFAEQADVVTGEALGNFPQAFSHMALVLSCAYLSAAKNGEIAFDGAADYAELAVDRLLAGRPF
;
A
#
# COMPACT_ATOMS: atom_id res chain seq x y z
N MET A 1 -9.88 -10.87 -4.80
CA MET A 1 -9.23 -12.21 -4.64
C MET A 1 -9.38 -12.66 -3.20
N GLN A 2 -8.98 -13.88 -2.88
CA GLN A 2 -9.08 -14.49 -1.56
C GLN A 2 -7.70 -14.97 -1.13
N GLN A 3 -7.47 -15.12 0.16
CA GLN A 3 -6.20 -15.59 0.74
C GLN A 3 -5.77 -16.96 0.18
N ALA A 4 -6.72 -17.87 0.03
CA ALA A 4 -6.51 -19.18 -0.57
C ALA A 4 -7.79 -19.68 -1.27
N ALA A 5 -7.67 -20.69 -2.13
CA ALA A 5 -8.81 -21.31 -2.78
C ALA A 5 -9.78 -21.89 -1.73
N GLY A 6 -11.05 -21.48 -1.81
CA GLY A 6 -12.11 -21.92 -0.89
C GLY A 6 -12.15 -21.20 0.47
N VAL A 7 -11.28 -20.22 0.70
CA VAL A 7 -11.27 -19.36 1.90
C VAL A 7 -11.85 -17.99 1.55
N SER A 8 -12.87 -17.54 2.29
CA SER A 8 -13.51 -16.24 2.03
C SER A 8 -12.75 -15.03 2.60
N ALA A 9 -11.70 -15.26 3.41
CA ALA A 9 -10.89 -14.22 4.01
C ALA A 9 -10.03 -13.49 2.97
N ALA A 10 -9.89 -12.17 3.13
CA ALA A 10 -8.97 -11.37 2.36
C ALA A 10 -7.54 -11.45 2.93
N ASP A 11 -6.56 -11.20 2.07
CA ASP A 11 -5.18 -10.94 2.42
C ASP A 11 -4.72 -9.71 1.63
N ALA A 12 -4.13 -8.74 2.31
CA ALA A 12 -3.67 -7.50 1.69
C ALA A 12 -2.60 -7.74 0.61
N ALA A 13 -1.85 -8.86 0.67
CA ALA A 13 -0.90 -9.22 -0.37
C ALA A 13 -1.55 -9.41 -1.76
N THR A 14 -2.88 -9.62 -1.82
CA THR A 14 -3.62 -9.65 -3.10
C THR A 14 -3.63 -8.30 -3.83
N LEU A 15 -3.33 -7.19 -3.15
CA LEU A 15 -3.13 -5.87 -3.76
C LEU A 15 -1.88 -5.81 -4.65
N LEU A 16 -0.93 -6.71 -4.46
CA LEU A 16 0.27 -6.79 -5.30
C LEU A 16 0.02 -7.38 -6.69
N VAL A 17 -1.13 -7.97 -6.95
CA VAL A 17 -1.44 -8.62 -8.24
C VAL A 17 -1.26 -7.68 -9.44
N PRO A 18 -1.72 -6.43 -9.41
CA PRO A 18 -1.39 -5.46 -10.46
C PRO A 18 0.10 -5.11 -10.49
N ALA A 19 0.72 -4.93 -9.31
CA ALA A 19 2.13 -4.53 -9.21
C ALA A 19 3.10 -5.55 -9.82
N VAL A 20 2.74 -6.84 -9.83
CA VAL A 20 3.54 -7.90 -10.48
C VAL A 20 3.13 -8.17 -11.93
N GLY A 21 2.25 -7.34 -12.51
CA GLY A 21 1.84 -7.46 -13.92
C GLY A 21 0.91 -8.63 -14.23
N MET A 22 0.31 -9.29 -13.22
CA MET A 22 -0.65 -10.37 -13.47
C MET A 22 -1.96 -9.88 -14.10
N LEU A 23 -2.43 -8.73 -13.67
CA LEU A 23 -3.64 -8.06 -14.19
C LEU A 23 -3.41 -6.55 -14.21
N PRO A 24 -3.94 -5.81 -15.18
CA PRO A 24 -3.91 -4.35 -15.15
C PRO A 24 -4.62 -3.79 -13.89
N SER A 25 -4.17 -2.64 -13.40
CA SER A 25 -4.74 -2.00 -12.21
C SER A 25 -6.21 -1.61 -12.40
N ASN A 26 -6.60 -1.24 -13.62
CA ASN A 26 -7.98 -0.93 -14.00
C ASN A 26 -8.84 -2.15 -14.34
N HIS A 27 -8.28 -3.37 -14.28
CA HIS A 27 -9.06 -4.58 -14.56
C HIS A 27 -10.16 -4.77 -13.48
N PRO A 28 -11.39 -5.17 -13.86
CA PRO A 28 -12.50 -5.31 -12.90
C PRO A 28 -12.19 -6.19 -11.69
N VAL A 29 -11.37 -7.23 -11.85
CA VAL A 29 -10.91 -8.09 -10.75
C VAL A 29 -9.98 -7.33 -9.81
N SER A 30 -9.05 -6.52 -10.33
CA SER A 30 -8.15 -5.70 -9.52
C SER A 30 -8.93 -4.67 -8.70
N LEU A 31 -9.81 -3.91 -9.33
CA LEU A 31 -10.68 -2.94 -8.65
C LEU A 31 -11.56 -3.61 -7.59
N ARG A 32 -12.18 -4.76 -7.92
CA ARG A 32 -12.98 -5.50 -6.96
C ARG A 32 -12.15 -6.04 -5.79
N THR A 33 -10.88 -6.40 -6.03
CA THR A 33 -9.96 -6.86 -4.97
C THR A 33 -9.68 -5.74 -3.99
N VAL A 34 -9.41 -4.53 -4.47
CA VAL A 34 -9.24 -3.33 -3.62
C VAL A 34 -10.44 -3.15 -2.70
N GLU A 35 -11.67 -3.16 -3.26
CA GLU A 35 -12.89 -2.96 -2.46
C GLU A 35 -13.09 -4.08 -1.41
N VAL A 36 -12.79 -5.33 -1.74
CA VAL A 36 -12.90 -6.46 -0.80
C VAL A 36 -11.86 -6.36 0.31
N VAL A 37 -10.61 -6.03 -0.03
CA VAL A 37 -9.54 -5.84 0.95
C VAL A 37 -9.88 -4.69 1.89
N ARG A 38 -10.31 -3.55 1.37
CA ARG A 38 -10.76 -2.41 2.19
C ARG A 38 -11.90 -2.79 3.13
N ALA A 39 -12.94 -3.42 2.60
CA ALA A 39 -14.10 -3.81 3.40
C ALA A 39 -13.79 -4.79 4.54
N GLN A 40 -12.76 -5.62 4.40
CA GLN A 40 -12.42 -6.64 5.40
C GLN A 40 -11.24 -6.25 6.30
N LEU A 41 -10.27 -5.48 5.80
CA LEU A 41 -8.99 -5.27 6.46
C LEU A 41 -8.69 -3.80 6.78
N GLU A 42 -9.44 -2.83 6.21
CA GLU A 42 -9.20 -1.41 6.47
C GLU A 42 -9.88 -0.95 7.76
N LYS A 43 -9.15 -0.22 8.56
CA LYS A 43 -9.67 0.54 9.70
C LYS A 43 -8.98 1.90 9.76
N ASP A 44 -9.77 2.96 9.65
CA ASP A 44 -9.32 4.36 9.67
C ASP A 44 -8.20 4.69 8.65
N GLY A 45 -8.23 4.02 7.47
CA GLY A 45 -7.24 4.19 6.40
C GLY A 45 -6.02 3.30 6.55
N LEU A 46 -5.90 2.53 7.63
CA LEU A 46 -4.80 1.59 7.83
C LEU A 46 -5.25 0.16 7.54
N LEU A 47 -4.40 -0.63 6.89
CA LEU A 47 -4.69 -2.01 6.55
C LEU A 47 -4.00 -3.00 7.47
N TYR A 48 -4.80 -3.92 8.02
CA TYR A 48 -4.28 -5.19 8.50
C TYR A 48 -3.82 -6.05 7.33
N ARG A 49 -2.84 -6.90 7.55
CA ARG A 49 -2.42 -7.86 6.53
C ARG A 49 -3.49 -8.92 6.29
N TYR A 50 -3.99 -9.51 7.34
CA TYR A 50 -5.12 -10.45 7.41
C TYR A 50 -5.70 -10.43 8.84
N LEU A 51 -6.90 -10.99 9.00
CA LEU A 51 -7.56 -11.11 10.31
C LEU A 51 -7.87 -12.58 10.65
N THR A 52 -7.24 -13.52 9.96
CA THR A 52 -7.35 -14.95 10.27
C THR A 52 -6.38 -15.30 11.39
N ASP A 53 -6.83 -16.21 12.29
CA ASP A 53 -5.98 -16.75 13.34
C ASP A 53 -4.80 -17.51 12.70
N ASP A 54 -3.59 -17.08 12.97
CA ASP A 54 -2.34 -17.70 12.51
C ASP A 54 -1.61 -18.46 13.63
N GLY A 55 -2.24 -18.56 14.83
CA GLY A 55 -1.70 -19.24 15.98
C GLY A 55 -0.64 -18.46 16.76
N ILE A 56 -0.42 -17.17 16.42
CA ILE A 56 0.48 -16.28 17.17
C ILE A 56 -0.34 -15.54 18.23
N GLU A 57 0.08 -15.65 19.49
CA GLU A 57 -0.57 -14.92 20.59
C GLU A 57 -0.24 -13.42 20.50
N GLY A 58 -1.27 -12.58 20.56
CA GLY A 58 -1.17 -11.11 20.59
C GLY A 58 -2.09 -10.46 19.57
N GLY A 59 -2.39 -9.18 19.78
CA GLY A 59 -3.10 -8.35 18.80
C GLY A 59 -2.10 -7.79 17.78
N GLU A 60 -2.34 -7.99 16.49
CA GLU A 60 -1.56 -7.32 15.45
C GLU A 60 -2.07 -5.89 15.24
N GLY A 61 -1.14 -4.96 14.98
CA GLY A 61 -1.44 -3.63 14.44
C GLY A 61 -1.71 -3.67 12.94
N ALA A 62 -2.11 -2.55 12.38
CA ALA A 62 -2.14 -2.38 10.93
C ALA A 62 -0.70 -2.42 10.39
N PHE A 63 -0.49 -3.20 9.34
CA PHE A 63 0.83 -3.40 8.74
C PHE A 63 1.10 -2.28 7.72
N LEU A 64 2.05 -1.38 7.99
CA LEU A 64 2.21 -0.14 7.22
C LEU A 64 2.46 -0.39 5.73
N ILE A 65 3.24 -1.41 5.38
CA ILE A 65 3.47 -1.75 3.97
C ILE A 65 2.17 -2.09 3.23
N CYS A 66 1.19 -2.70 3.92
CA CYS A 66 -0.10 -3.04 3.30
C CYS A 66 -0.91 -1.77 2.98
N SER A 67 -0.82 -0.76 3.84
CA SER A 67 -1.45 0.53 3.60
C SER A 67 -0.79 1.28 2.43
N PHE A 68 0.52 1.17 2.26
CA PHE A 68 1.21 1.67 1.06
C PHE A 68 0.81 0.90 -0.20
N TRP A 69 0.61 -0.42 -0.15
CA TRP A 69 0.07 -1.16 -1.31
C TRP A 69 -1.34 -0.70 -1.69
N LEU A 70 -2.17 -0.32 -0.72
CA LEU A 70 -3.47 0.28 -1.01
C LEU A 70 -3.30 1.63 -1.70
N LEU A 71 -2.40 2.48 -1.21
CA LEU A 71 -2.07 3.78 -1.82
C LEU A 71 -1.64 3.59 -3.29
N ASP A 72 -0.77 2.62 -3.57
CA ASP A 72 -0.33 2.30 -4.92
C ASP A 72 -1.51 1.86 -5.81
N CYS A 73 -2.39 0.99 -5.30
CA CYS A 73 -3.58 0.57 -6.02
C CYS A 73 -4.53 1.74 -6.33
N LEU A 74 -4.73 2.66 -5.38
CA LEU A 74 -5.55 3.87 -5.59
C LEU A 74 -4.92 4.77 -6.66
N THR A 75 -3.62 5.00 -6.56
CA THR A 75 -2.84 5.79 -7.53
C THR A 75 -2.99 5.21 -8.93
N HIS A 76 -2.74 3.90 -9.08
CA HIS A 76 -2.82 3.21 -10.37
C HIS A 76 -4.25 3.11 -10.93
N ALA A 77 -5.26 3.19 -10.08
CA ALA A 77 -6.67 3.26 -10.48
C ALA A 77 -7.11 4.69 -10.84
N GLY A 78 -6.23 5.69 -10.76
CA GLY A 78 -6.54 7.10 -11.01
C GLY A 78 -7.33 7.78 -9.89
N ARG A 79 -7.43 7.16 -8.70
CA ARG A 79 -8.13 7.68 -7.50
C ARG A 79 -7.17 8.57 -6.70
N LEU A 80 -6.67 9.64 -7.34
CA LEU A 80 -5.54 10.42 -6.82
C LEU A 80 -5.87 11.19 -5.55
N GLU A 81 -7.08 11.70 -5.40
CA GLU A 81 -7.50 12.41 -4.19
C GLU A 81 -7.50 11.46 -2.97
N GLU A 82 -8.03 10.24 -3.14
CA GLU A 82 -8.02 9.24 -2.06
C GLU A 82 -6.60 8.77 -1.73
N ALA A 83 -5.74 8.66 -2.74
CA ALA A 83 -4.34 8.30 -2.54
C ALA A 83 -3.60 9.39 -1.76
N ASP A 84 -3.83 10.68 -2.05
CA ASP A 84 -3.26 11.81 -1.29
C ASP A 84 -3.72 11.80 0.16
N GLU A 85 -5.03 11.67 0.40
CA GLU A 85 -5.59 11.62 1.74
C GLU A 85 -5.01 10.45 2.56
N LEU A 86 -4.78 9.31 1.91
CA LEU A 86 -4.16 8.16 2.56
C LEU A 86 -2.68 8.42 2.84
N LEU A 87 -1.93 9.02 1.89
CA LEU A 87 -0.53 9.38 2.10
C LEU A 87 -0.37 10.34 3.28
N ASP A 88 -1.20 11.38 3.35
CA ASP A 88 -1.17 12.35 4.46
C ASP A 88 -1.34 11.65 5.82
N LYS A 89 -2.27 10.69 5.91
CA LYS A 89 -2.47 9.89 7.13
C LYS A 89 -1.25 9.03 7.47
N LEU A 90 -0.67 8.37 6.46
CA LEU A 90 0.50 7.51 6.66
C LEU A 90 1.71 8.31 7.11
N LEU A 91 1.91 9.52 6.59
CA LEU A 91 3.03 10.39 6.97
C LEU A 91 2.98 10.79 8.44
N LEU A 92 1.80 10.89 9.06
CA LEU A 92 1.64 11.20 10.49
C LEU A 92 2.11 10.07 11.42
N LEU A 93 2.32 8.85 10.90
CA LEU A 93 2.81 7.70 11.67
C LEU A 93 4.34 7.64 11.76
N GLY A 94 5.03 8.50 11.01
CA GLY A 94 6.47 8.69 11.16
C GLY A 94 6.81 9.43 12.44
N ASN A 95 7.96 9.08 13.06
CA ASN A 95 8.44 9.83 14.20
C ASN A 95 9.01 11.21 13.79
N ASP A 96 9.53 11.97 14.75
CA ASP A 96 10.08 13.31 14.60
C ASP A 96 11.28 13.43 13.63
N VAL A 97 11.90 12.30 13.28
CA VAL A 97 12.99 12.22 12.29
C VAL A 97 12.58 11.45 11.02
N GLY A 98 11.29 11.19 10.84
CA GLY A 98 10.73 10.56 9.64
C GLY A 98 10.96 9.05 9.55
N LEU A 99 11.18 8.35 10.67
CA LEU A 99 11.32 6.90 10.69
C LEU A 99 10.00 6.21 11.00
N PHE A 100 9.74 5.11 10.30
CA PHE A 100 8.51 4.32 10.37
C PHE A 100 8.76 2.95 10.98
N ALA A 101 7.77 2.49 11.77
CA ALA A 101 7.71 1.14 12.30
C ALA A 101 7.15 0.14 11.26
N GLU A 102 7.09 -1.12 11.64
CA GLU A 102 6.46 -2.19 10.88
C GLU A 102 4.94 -2.08 10.86
N GLN A 103 4.37 -1.80 12.02
CA GLN A 103 2.93 -1.73 12.26
C GLN A 103 2.60 -0.46 13.06
N ALA A 104 1.31 -0.12 13.06
CA ALA A 104 0.76 0.91 13.94
C ALA A 104 -0.54 0.41 14.58
N ASP A 105 -0.76 0.79 15.83
CA ASP A 105 -2.05 0.65 16.47
C ASP A 105 -3.06 1.58 15.80
N VAL A 106 -4.17 1.02 15.32
CA VAL A 106 -5.16 1.77 14.53
C VAL A 106 -5.96 2.79 15.36
N VAL A 107 -5.92 2.69 16.68
CA VAL A 107 -6.67 3.58 17.59
C VAL A 107 -5.77 4.70 18.12
N THR A 108 -4.54 4.34 18.53
CA THR A 108 -3.62 5.29 19.16
C THR A 108 -2.58 5.86 18.21
N GLY A 109 -2.32 5.20 17.06
CA GLY A 109 -1.22 5.51 16.17
C GLY A 109 0.15 5.08 16.70
N GLU A 110 0.19 4.35 17.83
CA GLU A 110 1.45 3.92 18.44
C GLU A 110 2.20 2.96 17.50
N ALA A 111 3.52 3.15 17.41
CA ALA A 111 4.40 2.32 16.61
C ALA A 111 4.53 0.92 17.23
N LEU A 112 4.30 -0.12 16.43
CA LEU A 112 4.36 -1.51 16.83
C LEU A 112 5.29 -2.32 15.92
N GLY A 113 5.74 -3.47 16.41
CA GLY A 113 6.64 -4.35 15.67
C GLY A 113 8.09 -3.81 15.59
N ASN A 114 8.79 -4.15 14.51
CA ASN A 114 10.17 -3.72 14.31
C ASN A 114 10.25 -2.22 13.98
N PHE A 115 11.22 -1.55 14.60
CA PHE A 115 11.47 -0.11 14.39
C PHE A 115 12.97 0.21 14.37
N PRO A 116 13.49 0.98 13.38
CA PRO A 116 12.81 1.34 12.14
C PRO A 116 12.67 0.15 11.20
N GLN A 117 11.62 0.12 10.36
CA GLN A 117 11.35 -0.98 9.44
C GLN A 117 11.67 -0.59 7.99
N ALA A 118 12.62 -1.30 7.37
CA ALA A 118 13.05 -1.02 6.00
C ALA A 118 11.92 -1.17 4.96
N PHE A 119 11.06 -2.18 5.10
CA PHE A 119 9.95 -2.39 4.16
C PHE A 119 8.96 -1.22 4.14
N SER A 120 8.68 -0.63 5.29
CA SER A 120 7.83 0.55 5.38
C SER A 120 8.43 1.75 4.64
N HIS A 121 9.75 1.97 4.78
CA HIS A 121 10.44 3.06 4.08
C HIS A 121 10.55 2.81 2.57
N MET A 122 10.82 1.58 2.16
CA MET A 122 10.85 1.24 0.72
C MET A 122 9.49 1.47 0.07
N ALA A 123 8.42 1.04 0.73
CA ALA A 123 7.07 1.26 0.25
C ALA A 123 6.73 2.75 0.19
N LEU A 124 7.03 3.54 1.23
CA LEU A 124 6.84 4.98 1.24
C LEU A 124 7.50 5.66 0.03
N VAL A 125 8.79 5.36 -0.22
CA VAL A 125 9.54 5.96 -1.34
C VAL A 125 8.90 5.62 -2.68
N LEU A 126 8.53 4.37 -2.90
CA LEU A 126 7.89 3.92 -4.14
C LEU A 126 6.51 4.56 -4.31
N SER A 127 5.68 4.55 -3.29
CA SER A 127 4.34 5.13 -3.33
C SER A 127 4.37 6.64 -3.60
N CYS A 128 5.29 7.37 -2.97
CA CYS A 128 5.49 8.80 -3.25
C CYS A 128 5.90 9.02 -4.71
N ALA A 129 6.80 8.19 -5.25
CA ALA A 129 7.23 8.26 -6.64
C ALA A 129 6.06 8.04 -7.61
N TYR A 130 5.26 7.00 -7.37
CA TYR A 130 4.10 6.67 -8.20
C TYR A 130 3.06 7.79 -8.17
N LEU A 131 2.69 8.25 -6.98
CA LEU A 131 1.68 9.29 -6.84
C LEU A 131 2.13 10.61 -7.49
N SER A 132 3.39 11.00 -7.29
CA SER A 132 3.96 12.18 -7.94
C SER A 132 3.94 12.07 -9.47
N ALA A 133 4.37 10.94 -10.02
CA ALA A 133 4.37 10.71 -11.46
C ALA A 133 2.94 10.69 -12.05
N ALA A 134 1.99 10.10 -11.32
CA ALA A 134 0.57 10.10 -11.70
C ALA A 134 -0.03 11.51 -11.73
N LYS A 135 0.25 12.32 -10.70
CA LYS A 135 -0.20 13.71 -10.63
C LYS A 135 0.38 14.59 -11.74
N ASN A 136 1.60 14.30 -12.17
CA ASN A 136 2.26 15.01 -13.26
C ASN A 136 1.82 14.52 -14.66
N GLY A 137 0.93 13.53 -14.74
CA GLY A 137 0.51 12.95 -16.01
C GLY A 137 1.60 12.17 -16.74
N GLU A 138 2.63 11.72 -16.03
CA GLU A 138 3.77 11.01 -16.59
C GLU A 138 3.52 9.50 -16.70
N ILE A 139 2.40 9.04 -16.21
CA ILE A 139 2.01 7.63 -16.14
C ILE A 139 0.64 7.44 -16.78
N ALA A 140 0.53 6.46 -17.69
CA ALA A 140 -0.75 5.95 -18.14
C ALA A 140 -1.30 4.93 -17.12
N PHE A 141 -2.60 5.00 -16.83
CA PHE A 141 -3.24 4.13 -15.82
C PHE A 141 -3.58 2.72 -16.34
N ASP A 142 -2.73 2.13 -17.19
CA ASP A 142 -3.01 0.89 -17.90
C ASP A 142 -2.07 -0.29 -17.59
N GLY A 143 -0.98 -0.07 -16.85
CA GLY A 143 -0.07 -1.17 -16.51
C GLY A 143 0.87 -0.88 -15.34
N ALA A 144 0.94 -1.79 -14.36
CA ALA A 144 1.82 -1.65 -13.20
C ALA A 144 3.32 -1.90 -13.52
N ALA A 145 3.62 -2.65 -14.58
CA ALA A 145 5.00 -2.96 -14.95
C ALA A 145 5.81 -1.70 -15.33
N ASP A 146 5.16 -0.76 -16.00
CA ASP A 146 5.80 0.48 -16.44
C ASP A 146 6.15 1.42 -15.26
N TYR A 147 5.46 1.28 -14.13
CA TYR A 147 5.67 2.13 -12.96
C TYR A 147 6.94 1.80 -12.19
N ALA A 148 7.24 0.53 -12.00
CA ALA A 148 8.47 0.13 -11.30
C ALA A 148 9.70 0.58 -12.09
N GLU A 149 9.67 0.45 -13.42
CA GLU A 149 10.73 0.89 -14.31
C GLU A 149 10.88 2.43 -14.26
N LEU A 150 9.77 3.18 -14.32
CA LEU A 150 9.77 4.63 -14.22
C LEU A 150 10.28 5.13 -12.86
N ALA A 151 9.88 4.51 -11.75
CA ALA A 151 10.36 4.87 -10.42
C ALA A 151 11.86 4.64 -10.26
N VAL A 152 12.35 3.51 -10.78
CA VAL A 152 13.80 3.20 -10.80
C VAL A 152 14.55 4.20 -11.67
N ASP A 153 14.06 4.52 -12.86
CA ASP A 153 14.67 5.48 -13.77
C ASP A 153 14.75 6.88 -13.16
N ARG A 154 13.70 7.32 -12.45
CA ARG A 154 13.71 8.61 -11.74
C ARG A 154 14.73 8.63 -10.61
N LEU A 155 14.76 7.58 -9.78
CA LEU A 155 15.75 7.44 -8.70
C LEU A 155 17.17 7.48 -9.25
N LEU A 156 17.44 6.75 -10.33
CA LEU A 156 18.76 6.72 -10.98
C LEU A 156 19.13 8.05 -11.67
N ALA A 157 18.14 8.77 -12.21
CA ALA A 157 18.34 10.05 -12.86
C ALA A 157 18.50 11.23 -11.85
N GLY A 158 18.34 10.98 -10.54
CA GLY A 158 18.43 12.02 -9.50
C GLY A 158 17.35 13.10 -9.66
N ARG A 159 16.21 12.76 -10.27
CA ARG A 159 15.09 13.69 -10.42
C ARG A 159 14.27 13.71 -9.12
N PRO A 160 13.86 14.90 -8.64
CA PRO A 160 12.98 14.99 -7.48
C PRO A 160 11.64 14.28 -7.75
N PHE A 161 11.08 13.70 -6.70
CA PHE A 161 9.73 13.15 -6.72
C PHE A 161 8.70 14.26 -6.60
#